data_e065efa6849734e6411cfde3ae27b3f8
#
_entry.id   e065efa6849734e6411cfde3ae27b3f8
#
_cell.length_a   1.000
_cell.length_b   1.000
_cell.length_c   1.000
_cell.angle_alpha   90.00
_cell.angle_beta   90.00
_cell.angle_gamma   90.00
#
_symmetry.space_group_name_H-M   'P 1'
#
loop_
_entity.id
_entity.type
_entity.pdbx_description
1 polymer ?
#
loop_
_entity_poly.entity_id
_entity_poly.type
_entity_poly.pdbx_seq_one_letter_code
_entity_poly.pdbx_strand_id
1 'polypeptide(L)'
;MLRCSDNSIYTGMTNNIDKRLSEHILKEKNGAKYTKSHDVVKLETAWKSKDKSLACKLEYQIKQISKDKKEALINGEKLATFFKGKIDCRRYIRVTISNIYWYNGSII
;
A
#
# COMPACT_ATOMS: atom_id res chain seq x y z
N MET A 1 -1.23 1.47 1.15
CA MET A 1 -0.61 2.63 1.84
C MET A 1 -1.36 2.90 3.12
N LEU A 2 -0.63 3.04 4.20
CA LEU A 2 -1.19 3.27 5.53
C LEU A 2 -0.82 4.66 6.03
N ARG A 3 -1.75 5.33 6.69
CA ARG A 3 -1.51 6.61 7.37
C ARG A 3 -1.15 6.35 8.82
N CYS A 4 -0.10 7.00 9.31
CA CYS A 4 0.32 6.91 10.69
C CYS A 4 -0.04 8.18 11.47
N SER A 5 0.01 8.12 12.79
CA SER A 5 -0.41 9.21 13.68
C SER A 5 0.42 10.49 13.50
N ASP A 6 1.66 10.38 13.04
CA ASP A 6 2.53 11.52 12.75
C ASP A 6 2.32 12.06 11.32
N ASN A 7 1.24 11.64 10.65
CA ASN A 7 0.89 11.97 9.27
C ASN A 7 1.84 11.37 8.22
N SER A 8 2.72 10.48 8.59
CA SER A 8 3.56 9.76 7.62
C SER A 8 2.77 8.69 6.90
N ILE A 9 3.29 8.25 5.75
CA ILE A 9 2.66 7.23 4.91
C ILE A 9 3.60 6.03 4.81
N TYR A 10 3.10 4.86 5.21
CA TYR A 10 3.81 3.59 5.05
C TYR A 10 3.29 2.87 3.80
N THR A 11 4.21 2.38 2.99
CA THR A 11 3.91 1.56 1.81
C THR A 11 4.51 0.18 1.99
N GLY A 12 3.68 -0.83 1.88
CA GLY A 12 4.11 -2.22 1.97
C GLY A 12 3.23 -3.12 1.14
N MET A 13 3.54 -4.41 1.08
CA MET A 13 2.72 -5.36 0.35
C MET A 13 2.38 -6.56 1.21
N THR A 14 1.29 -7.25 0.87
CA THR A 14 0.87 -8.46 1.58
C THR A 14 -0.05 -9.30 0.69
N ASN A 15 -0.15 -10.58 0.98
CA ASN A 15 -1.16 -11.46 0.40
C ASN A 15 -2.34 -11.68 1.37
N ASN A 16 -2.32 -11.07 2.54
CA ASN A 16 -3.40 -11.13 3.52
C ASN A 16 -3.48 -9.78 4.24
N ILE A 17 -4.35 -8.91 3.74
CA ILE A 17 -4.46 -7.54 4.25
C ILE A 17 -4.94 -7.49 5.70
N ASP A 18 -5.88 -8.35 6.08
CA ASP A 18 -6.41 -8.36 7.46
C ASP A 18 -5.31 -8.68 8.46
N LYS A 19 -4.55 -9.74 8.21
CA LYS A 19 -3.47 -10.14 9.09
C LYS A 19 -2.40 -9.06 9.18
N ARG A 20 -1.99 -8.51 8.03
CA ARG A 20 -0.94 -7.50 7.98
C ARG A 20 -1.36 -6.22 8.67
N LEU A 21 -2.61 -5.80 8.47
CA LEU A 21 -3.15 -4.61 9.11
C LEU A 21 -3.22 -4.79 10.63
N SER A 22 -3.67 -5.95 11.11
CA SER A 22 -3.66 -6.27 12.54
C SER A 22 -2.26 -6.21 13.12
N GLU A 23 -1.28 -6.78 12.45
CA GLU A 23 0.12 -6.75 12.90
C GLU A 23 0.62 -5.32 13.07
N HIS A 24 0.30 -4.45 12.12
CA HIS A 24 0.71 -3.04 12.17
C HIS A 24 -0.01 -2.27 13.27
N ILE A 25 -1.32 -2.44 13.40
CA ILE A 25 -2.12 -1.71 14.38
C ILE A 25 -1.78 -2.16 15.79
N LEU A 26 -1.68 -3.47 16.02
CA LEU A 26 -1.39 -4.05 17.32
C LEU A 26 0.11 -4.09 17.63
N LYS A 27 0.94 -3.70 16.67
CA LYS A 27 2.41 -3.72 16.80
C LYS A 27 2.92 -5.09 17.22
N GLU A 28 2.34 -6.15 16.63
CA GLU A 28 2.77 -7.51 16.88
C GLU A 28 4.20 -7.75 16.39
N LYS A 29 4.80 -8.85 16.85
CA LYS A 29 6.18 -9.22 16.56
C LYS A 29 6.52 -9.18 15.07
N ASN A 30 5.57 -9.55 14.21
CA ASN A 30 5.75 -9.63 12.76
C ASN A 30 5.38 -8.33 12.04
N GLY A 31 5.03 -7.27 12.73
CA GLY A 31 4.74 -5.97 12.15
C GLY A 31 5.98 -5.37 11.52
N ALA A 32 5.80 -4.52 10.50
CA ALA A 32 6.91 -3.83 9.87
C ALA A 32 7.62 -2.92 10.87
N LYS A 33 8.94 -2.84 10.77
CA LYS A 33 9.76 -2.02 11.67
C LYS A 33 9.29 -0.57 11.73
N TYR A 34 8.90 -0.01 10.59
CA TYR A 34 8.41 1.36 10.51
C TYR A 34 7.18 1.57 11.39
N THR A 35 6.17 0.70 11.25
CA THR A 35 4.93 0.84 12.02
C THR A 35 5.07 0.45 13.48
N LYS A 36 6.16 -0.20 13.88
CA LYS A 36 6.45 -0.43 15.29
C LYS A 36 6.80 0.85 16.04
N SER A 37 7.33 1.86 15.35
CA SER A 37 7.66 3.16 15.92
C SER A 37 6.64 4.24 15.59
N HIS A 38 5.66 3.95 14.70
CA HIS A 38 4.62 4.88 14.28
C HIS A 38 3.25 4.20 14.40
N ASP A 39 2.31 4.83 15.07
CA ASP A 39 0.96 4.28 15.21
C ASP A 39 0.20 4.38 13.88
N VAL A 40 -0.33 3.25 13.42
CA VAL A 40 -1.18 3.21 12.23
C VAL A 40 -2.57 3.73 12.57
N VAL A 41 -3.04 4.72 11.82
CA VAL A 41 -4.36 5.33 12.01
C VAL A 41 -5.39 4.72 11.07
N LYS A 42 -5.06 4.56 9.78
CA LYS A 42 -5.99 4.00 8.82
C LYS A 42 -5.30 3.51 7.55
N LEU A 43 -6.02 2.65 6.81
CA LEU A 43 -5.67 2.27 5.46
C LEU A 43 -6.19 3.34 4.50
N GLU A 44 -5.29 3.98 3.75
CA GLU A 44 -5.67 5.05 2.84
C GLU A 44 -6.06 4.54 1.47
N THR A 45 -5.25 3.65 0.88
CA THR A 45 -5.49 3.10 -0.44
C THR A 45 -4.68 1.83 -0.63
N ALA A 46 -5.12 1.00 -1.58
CA ALA A 46 -4.42 -0.24 -1.93
C ALA A 46 -4.68 -0.59 -3.39
N TRP A 47 -3.75 -1.32 -3.98
CA TRP A 47 -3.90 -1.89 -5.32
C TRP A 47 -3.65 -3.39 -5.25
N LYS A 48 -4.43 -4.15 -6.01
CA LYS A 48 -4.20 -5.59 -6.16
C LYS A 48 -3.47 -5.89 -7.45
N SER A 49 -2.68 -6.93 -7.45
CA SER A 49 -1.98 -7.45 -8.62
C SER A 49 -2.09 -8.96 -8.67
N LYS A 50 -1.76 -9.53 -9.84
CA LYS A 50 -1.86 -10.97 -10.07
C LYS A 50 -0.89 -11.76 -9.20
N ASP A 51 0.32 -11.24 -8.98
CA ASP A 51 1.36 -11.97 -8.27
C ASP A 51 2.26 -11.05 -7.46
N LYS A 52 3.12 -11.68 -6.66
CA LYS A 52 4.05 -10.98 -5.77
C LYS A 52 5.07 -10.14 -6.53
N SER A 53 5.52 -10.60 -7.69
CA SER A 53 6.50 -9.86 -8.49
C SER A 53 5.97 -8.49 -8.89
N LEU A 54 4.72 -8.43 -9.37
CA LEU A 54 4.07 -7.18 -9.71
C LEU A 54 3.91 -6.27 -8.50
N ALA A 55 3.50 -6.84 -7.36
CA ALA A 55 3.36 -6.08 -6.13
C ALA A 55 4.70 -5.46 -5.68
N CYS A 56 5.78 -6.23 -5.76
CA CYS A 56 7.13 -5.73 -5.43
C CYS A 56 7.54 -4.56 -6.33
N LYS A 57 7.25 -4.64 -7.62
CA LYS A 57 7.57 -3.57 -8.57
C LYS A 57 6.84 -2.28 -8.22
N LEU A 58 5.55 -2.38 -7.91
CA LEU A 58 4.77 -1.19 -7.53
C LEU A 58 5.24 -0.62 -6.21
N GLU A 59 5.48 -1.46 -5.21
CA GLU A 59 6.00 -1.01 -3.91
C GLU A 59 7.30 -0.24 -4.09
N TYR A 60 8.23 -0.79 -4.86
CA TYR A 60 9.50 -0.12 -5.15
C TYR A 60 9.28 1.26 -5.76
N GLN A 61 8.42 1.37 -6.76
CA GLN A 61 8.17 2.64 -7.43
C GLN A 61 7.50 3.67 -6.51
N ILE A 62 6.54 3.25 -5.71
CA ILE A 62 5.87 4.15 -4.77
C ILE A 62 6.85 4.68 -3.72
N LYS A 63 7.76 3.84 -3.25
CA LYS A 63 8.76 4.26 -2.27
C LYS A 63 9.75 5.30 -2.80
N GLN A 64 9.86 5.44 -4.13
CA GLN A 64 10.78 6.40 -4.76
C GLN A 64 10.18 7.80 -4.92
N ILE A 65 8.87 7.96 -4.83
CA ILE A 65 8.22 9.26 -5.05
C ILE A 65 8.10 10.06 -3.75
N SER A 66 7.92 11.37 -3.90
CA SER A 66 7.77 12.28 -2.77
C SER A 66 6.46 12.04 -2.01
N LYS A 67 6.39 12.57 -0.79
CA LYS A 67 5.16 12.49 0.00
C LYS A 67 3.99 13.17 -0.72
N ASP A 68 4.21 14.30 -1.38
CA ASP A 68 3.16 15.01 -2.13
C ASP A 68 2.56 14.13 -3.22
N LYS A 69 3.39 13.37 -3.94
CA LYS A 69 2.92 12.44 -4.97
C LYS A 69 2.19 11.25 -4.35
N LYS A 70 2.63 10.76 -3.21
CA LYS A 70 1.91 9.71 -2.47
C LYS A 70 0.54 10.21 -2.02
N GLU A 71 0.44 11.43 -1.53
CA GLU A 71 -0.84 12.04 -1.17
C GLU A 71 -1.76 12.16 -2.38
N ALA A 72 -1.21 12.51 -3.55
CA ALA A 72 -1.99 12.57 -4.78
C ALA A 72 -2.58 11.19 -5.16
N LEU A 73 -1.78 10.12 -5.00
CA LEU A 73 -2.28 8.76 -5.24
C LEU A 73 -3.41 8.41 -4.26
N ILE A 74 -3.28 8.77 -3.00
CA ILE A 74 -4.32 8.55 -1.99
C ILE A 74 -5.60 9.30 -2.38
N ASN A 75 -5.47 10.49 -2.95
CA ASN A 75 -6.60 11.32 -3.37
C ASN A 75 -7.21 10.90 -4.72
N GLY A 76 -6.75 9.81 -5.31
CA GLY A 76 -7.35 9.23 -6.50
C GLY A 76 -6.57 9.39 -7.80
N GLU A 77 -5.35 9.93 -7.75
CA GLU A 77 -4.52 10.04 -8.95
C GLU A 77 -4.18 8.66 -9.52
N LYS A 78 -4.11 8.58 -10.83
CA LYS A 78 -3.81 7.32 -11.53
C LYS A 78 -2.33 6.96 -11.40
N LEU A 79 -2.04 5.66 -11.32
CA LEU A 79 -0.65 5.17 -11.32
C LEU A 79 0.12 5.65 -12.54
N ALA A 80 -0.53 5.69 -13.71
CA ALA A 80 0.12 6.10 -14.94
C ALA A 80 0.66 7.54 -14.90
N THR A 81 0.08 8.40 -14.08
CA THR A 81 0.56 9.77 -13.93
C THR A 81 2.03 9.83 -13.49
N PHE A 82 2.44 8.92 -12.60
CA PHE A 82 3.79 8.92 -12.07
C PHE A 82 4.66 7.78 -12.61
N PHE A 83 4.05 6.69 -13.06
CA PHE A 83 4.77 5.44 -13.33
C PHE A 83 4.67 4.94 -14.77
N LYS A 84 4.09 5.73 -15.68
CA LYS A 84 4.03 5.35 -17.09
C LYS A 84 5.44 5.10 -17.61
N GLY A 85 5.63 3.94 -18.24
CA GLY A 85 6.94 3.53 -18.76
C GLY A 85 7.86 2.88 -17.73
N LYS A 86 7.49 2.88 -16.45
CA LYS A 86 8.28 2.25 -15.38
C LYS A 86 7.69 0.90 -14.98
N ILE A 87 6.36 0.80 -14.97
CA ILE A 87 5.62 -0.42 -14.71
C ILE A 87 4.45 -0.51 -15.70
N ASP A 88 3.88 -1.70 -15.86
CA ASP A 88 2.65 -1.86 -16.63
C ASP A 88 1.45 -1.54 -15.72
N CYS A 89 1.01 -0.30 -15.75
CA CYS A 89 -0.06 0.19 -14.85
C CYS A 89 -1.38 -0.55 -15.04
N ARG A 90 -1.59 -1.22 -16.18
CA ARG A 90 -2.80 -2.00 -16.46
C ARG A 90 -2.87 -3.28 -15.61
N ARG A 91 -1.77 -3.71 -15.03
CA ARG A 91 -1.68 -4.90 -14.19
C ARG A 91 -2.15 -4.67 -12.76
N TYR A 92 -2.52 -3.45 -12.40
CA TYR A 92 -2.89 -3.08 -11.04
C TYR A 92 -4.29 -2.51 -11.02
N ILE A 93 -5.08 -2.96 -10.06
CA ILE A 93 -6.46 -2.50 -9.88
C ILE A 93 -6.57 -1.90 -8.49
N ARG A 94 -7.03 -0.65 -8.40
CA ARG A 94 -7.28 0.00 -7.10
C ARG A 94 -8.39 -0.75 -6.39
N VAL A 95 -8.14 -1.11 -5.13
CA VAL A 95 -9.11 -1.86 -4.32
C VAL A 95 -10.02 -0.87 -3.59
N THR A 96 -11.31 -1.12 -3.62
CA THR A 96 -12.26 -0.40 -2.78
C THR A 96 -12.06 -0.85 -1.34
N ILE A 97 -11.88 0.10 -0.42
CA ILE A 97 -11.57 -0.21 0.98
C ILE A 97 -12.61 -1.14 1.60
N SER A 98 -13.89 -0.96 1.28
CA SER A 98 -14.96 -1.83 1.76
C SER A 98 -14.83 -3.29 1.34
N ASN A 99 -14.09 -3.57 0.26
CA ASN A 99 -13.91 -4.92 -0.29
C ASN A 99 -12.58 -5.55 0.10
N ILE A 100 -11.74 -4.84 0.82
CA ILE A 100 -10.36 -5.27 1.03
C ILE A 100 -10.25 -6.56 1.82
N TYR A 101 -11.19 -6.80 2.75
CA TYR A 101 -11.21 -7.99 3.60
C TYR A 101 -11.56 -9.28 2.86
N TRP A 102 -12.09 -9.17 1.65
CA TRP A 102 -12.56 -10.31 0.89
C TRP A 102 -11.55 -10.76 -0.17
N TYR A 103 -10.45 -10.05 -0.29
CA TYR A 103 -9.51 -10.31 -1.37
C TYR A 103 -8.33 -11.16 -0.90
N ASN A 104 -8.10 -12.29 -1.60
CA ASN A 104 -6.95 -13.16 -1.41
C ASN A 104 -6.04 -13.03 -2.63
N GLY A 105 -4.95 -12.31 -2.50
CA GLY A 105 -4.00 -12.10 -3.57
C GLY A 105 -2.91 -11.16 -3.10
N SER A 106 -2.12 -10.64 -4.03
CA SER A 106 -1.07 -9.69 -3.68
C SER A 106 -1.64 -8.27 -3.68
N ILE A 107 -1.54 -7.60 -2.55
CA ILE A 107 -2.04 -6.24 -2.33
C ILE A 107 -0.89 -5.34 -1.89
N ILE A 108 -0.93 -4.14 -2.39
CA ILE A 108 0.03 -3.12 -2.00
C ILE A 108 -0.66 -1.83 -1.56
#